data_be5e685942d0704e9c7c195719e2ac92
#
_entry.id   be5e685942d0704e9c7c195719e2ac92
#
_cell.length_a   1.000
_cell.length_b   1.000
_cell.length_c   1.000
_cell.angle_alpha   90.00
_cell.angle_beta   90.00
_cell.angle_gamma   90.00
#
_symmetry.space_group_name_H-M   'P 1'
#
loop_
_entity.id
_entity.type
_entity.pdbx_description
1 polymer ?
#
loop_
_entity_poly.entity_id
_entity_poly.type
_entity_poly.pdbx_seq_one_letter_code
_entity_poly.pdbx_strand_id
1 'polypeptide(L)'
;MKVIKYLPILAICCMATGCNSKKEAVLTSGIDLANLDTTALPGTSFYQYACGGWMKNHPLTDEYSRFGSFDMLAENNRRQLRGLIEGLAAGKHEAGSIAQKVGELYNIAMDSVKLNKEGVAPIKPELDKIGAIKSKTEIYPLIVEMQKNGMYPYFIFYVSADDMNSNENMVHTMQGGLGMGERDNYQENNAQTKEIRDKYQPVSYTHLRA
;
A
#
# COMPACT_ATOMS: atom_id res chain seq x y z
N MET A 1 -55.59 -15.86 -53.69
CA MET A 1 -55.31 -15.78 -52.29
C MET A 1 -54.14 -16.65 -51.95
N LYS A 2 -52.93 -16.16 -52.02
CA LYS A 2 -51.70 -16.74 -51.45
C LYS A 2 -50.62 -15.62 -51.40
N VAL A 3 -50.64 -14.82 -50.39
CA VAL A 3 -49.58 -13.85 -50.09
C VAL A 3 -49.28 -14.06 -48.60
N ILE A 4 -48.05 -13.93 -48.25
CA ILE A 4 -47.45 -14.04 -46.90
C ILE A 4 -46.73 -15.38 -46.66
N LYS A 5 -45.45 -15.45 -47.09
CA LYS A 5 -44.46 -16.40 -46.54
C LYS A 5 -43.00 -15.93 -46.63
N TYR A 6 -42.72 -14.65 -46.81
CA TYR A 6 -41.31 -14.18 -46.94
C TYR A 6 -40.90 -13.06 -45.99
N LEU A 7 -41.39 -13.06 -44.75
CA LEU A 7 -41.05 -11.97 -43.79
C LEU A 7 -40.24 -12.35 -42.56
N PRO A 8 -39.51 -13.47 -42.48
CA PRO A 8 -38.57 -13.59 -41.36
C PRO A 8 -37.09 -13.70 -41.75
N ILE A 9 -36.68 -13.39 -42.99
CA ILE A 9 -35.27 -13.54 -43.40
C ILE A 9 -34.46 -12.23 -43.31
N LEU A 10 -35.10 -11.09 -43.11
CA LEU A 10 -34.41 -9.79 -43.08
C LEU A 10 -33.95 -9.34 -41.68
N ALA A 11 -34.28 -10.09 -40.61
CA ALA A 11 -33.94 -9.71 -39.22
C ALA A 11 -32.67 -10.35 -38.69
N ILE A 12 -32.01 -11.25 -39.45
CA ILE A 12 -30.82 -12.01 -38.95
C ILE A 12 -29.47 -11.42 -39.42
N CYS A 13 -29.47 -10.47 -40.37
CA CYS A 13 -28.22 -9.89 -40.88
C CYS A 13 -27.64 -8.70 -40.11
N CYS A 14 -28.27 -8.23 -39.02
CA CYS A 14 -27.78 -7.06 -38.29
C CYS A 14 -27.01 -7.37 -36.99
N MET A 15 -26.74 -8.63 -36.68
CA MET A 15 -26.01 -8.99 -35.43
C MET A 15 -24.58 -9.51 -35.63
N ALA A 16 -23.99 -9.35 -36.79
CA ALA A 16 -22.65 -9.89 -37.07
C ALA A 16 -21.57 -8.85 -37.37
N THR A 17 -21.77 -7.58 -36.97
CA THR A 17 -20.69 -6.58 -37.04
C THR A 17 -20.34 -6.04 -35.68
N GLY A 18 -20.03 -6.93 -34.74
CA GLY A 18 -19.18 -6.63 -33.60
C GLY A 18 -17.73 -6.58 -34.10
N CYS A 19 -17.36 -5.51 -34.81
CA CYS A 19 -15.96 -5.22 -35.07
C CYS A 19 -15.28 -4.99 -33.73
N ASN A 20 -14.69 -6.06 -33.19
CA ASN A 20 -13.68 -6.00 -32.14
C ASN A 20 -12.44 -5.37 -32.78
N SER A 21 -12.46 -4.06 -33.02
CA SER A 21 -11.27 -3.32 -33.39
C SER A 21 -10.34 -3.40 -32.20
N LYS A 22 -9.48 -4.44 -32.17
CA LYS A 22 -8.26 -4.40 -31.39
C LYS A 22 -7.58 -3.11 -31.84
N LYS A 23 -7.61 -2.05 -31.03
CA LYS A 23 -6.72 -0.91 -31.21
C LYS A 23 -5.32 -1.50 -31.21
N GLU A 24 -4.71 -1.62 -32.38
CA GLU A 24 -3.29 -1.90 -32.45
C GLU A 24 -2.60 -0.86 -31.59
N ALA A 25 -1.84 -1.33 -30.59
CA ALA A 25 -1.04 -0.43 -29.80
C ALA A 25 -0.04 0.22 -30.75
N VAL A 26 -0.19 1.53 -30.95
CA VAL A 26 0.80 2.30 -31.69
C VAL A 26 2.11 2.17 -30.93
N LEU A 27 3.05 1.44 -31.50
CA LEU A 27 4.40 1.31 -30.97
C LEU A 27 5.06 2.69 -31.06
N THR A 28 5.26 3.32 -29.90
CA THR A 28 6.01 4.57 -29.77
C THR A 28 7.46 4.25 -29.40
N SER A 29 8.36 5.18 -29.69
CA SER A 29 9.72 5.14 -29.15
C SER A 29 9.66 4.99 -27.63
N GLY A 30 10.47 4.13 -27.05
CA GLY A 30 10.59 3.97 -25.59
C GLY A 30 11.14 5.23 -24.88
N ILE A 31 11.56 6.24 -25.66
CA ILE A 31 12.06 7.51 -25.17
C ILE A 31 10.97 8.57 -25.35
N ASP A 32 10.51 9.15 -24.24
CA ASP A 32 9.63 10.30 -24.25
C ASP A 32 10.49 11.57 -24.33
N LEU A 33 10.41 12.26 -25.49
CA LEU A 33 11.18 13.48 -25.74
C LEU A 33 10.80 14.65 -24.81
N ALA A 34 9.60 14.64 -24.22
CA ALA A 34 9.19 15.61 -23.21
C ALA A 34 10.00 15.54 -21.92
N ASN A 35 10.68 14.43 -21.67
CA ASN A 35 11.55 14.25 -20.52
C ASN A 35 12.93 14.91 -20.69
N LEU A 36 13.29 15.28 -21.91
CA LEU A 36 14.58 15.90 -22.22
C LEU A 36 14.54 17.41 -21.89
N ASP A 37 15.67 17.90 -21.37
CA ASP A 37 15.97 19.34 -21.32
C ASP A 37 17.00 19.66 -22.40
N THR A 38 16.52 20.06 -23.56
CA THR A 38 17.36 20.38 -24.72
C THR A 38 18.16 21.69 -24.55
N THR A 39 17.93 22.44 -23.47
CA THR A 39 18.73 23.63 -23.14
C THR A 39 20.01 23.27 -22.39
N ALA A 40 20.08 22.08 -21.81
CA ALA A 40 21.28 21.56 -21.17
C ALA A 40 22.20 20.90 -22.18
N LEU A 41 23.50 21.16 -22.06
CA LEU A 41 24.51 20.51 -22.91
C LEU A 41 24.79 19.12 -22.36
N PRO A 42 24.61 18.03 -23.16
CA PRO A 42 24.80 16.66 -22.68
C PRO A 42 26.24 16.38 -22.23
N GLY A 43 27.23 17.08 -22.82
CA GLY A 43 28.63 16.98 -22.41
C GLY A 43 28.95 17.64 -21.07
N THR A 44 28.10 18.57 -20.60
CA THR A 44 28.26 19.25 -19.31
C THR A 44 27.48 18.55 -18.21
N SER A 45 26.23 18.19 -18.47
CA SER A 45 25.37 17.46 -17.56
C SER A 45 24.40 16.57 -18.32
N PHE A 46 24.79 15.31 -18.52
CA PHE A 46 23.93 14.36 -19.21
C PHE A 46 22.64 14.09 -18.44
N TYR A 47 22.71 14.06 -17.10
CA TYR A 47 21.52 13.87 -16.27
C TYR A 47 20.49 14.98 -16.47
N GLN A 48 20.93 16.23 -16.45
CA GLN A 48 20.04 17.37 -16.70
C GLN A 48 19.45 17.31 -18.11
N TYR A 49 20.28 17.00 -19.11
CA TYR A 49 19.80 16.84 -20.48
C TYR A 49 18.73 15.74 -20.60
N ALA A 50 18.99 14.56 -20.01
CA ALA A 50 18.13 13.41 -20.18
C ALA A 50 16.85 13.44 -19.32
N CYS A 51 16.90 14.09 -18.14
CA CYS A 51 15.81 14.04 -17.15
C CYS A 51 15.24 15.42 -16.77
N GLY A 52 15.82 16.52 -17.26
CA GLY A 52 15.45 17.87 -16.83
C GLY A 52 14.01 18.23 -17.16
N GLY A 53 13.50 17.81 -18.32
CA GLY A 53 12.10 17.97 -18.70
C GLY A 53 11.16 17.20 -17.78
N TRP A 54 11.52 15.96 -17.44
CA TRP A 54 10.77 15.14 -16.49
C TRP A 54 10.69 15.81 -15.11
N MET A 55 11.82 16.24 -14.55
CA MET A 55 11.87 16.92 -13.26
C MET A 55 11.04 18.21 -13.22
N LYS A 56 11.04 18.97 -14.32
CA LYS A 56 10.22 20.17 -14.46
C LYS A 56 8.73 19.88 -14.46
N ASN A 57 8.32 18.76 -15.08
CA ASN A 57 6.93 18.35 -15.18
C ASN A 57 6.43 17.61 -13.91
N HIS A 58 7.35 17.16 -13.05
CA HIS A 58 7.06 16.45 -11.81
C HIS A 58 7.82 17.10 -10.64
N PRO A 59 7.45 18.31 -10.25
CA PRO A 59 8.12 19.01 -9.13
C PRO A 59 7.90 18.20 -7.84
N LEU A 60 8.92 18.19 -6.99
CA LEU A 60 8.84 17.58 -5.68
C LEU A 60 7.83 18.37 -4.83
N THR A 61 6.89 17.66 -4.22
CA THR A 61 5.89 18.18 -3.28
C THR A 61 6.31 17.93 -1.85
N ASP A 62 5.68 18.63 -0.89
CA ASP A 62 5.97 18.47 0.54
C ASP A 62 5.70 17.05 1.07
N GLU A 63 4.94 16.26 0.33
CA GLU A 63 4.62 14.86 0.66
C GLU A 63 5.80 13.92 0.44
N TYR A 64 6.72 14.27 -0.46
CA TYR A 64 7.81 13.39 -0.89
C TYR A 64 9.18 14.03 -0.61
N SER A 65 10.06 13.29 0.06
CA SER A 65 11.49 13.65 0.17
C SER A 65 12.27 13.37 -1.12
N ARG A 66 11.73 12.49 -1.97
CA ARG A 66 12.21 12.18 -3.32
C ARG A 66 11.02 11.71 -4.16
N PHE A 67 11.07 11.94 -5.46
CA PHE A 67 10.05 11.46 -6.39
C PHE A 67 10.69 11.06 -7.70
N GLY A 68 10.38 9.87 -8.18
CA GLY A 68 10.90 9.31 -9.42
C GLY A 68 9.87 8.45 -10.16
N SER A 69 10.30 7.80 -11.23
CA SER A 69 9.41 6.95 -12.05
C SER A 69 8.81 5.79 -11.26
N PHE A 70 9.52 5.23 -10.30
CA PHE A 70 8.98 4.18 -9.43
C PHE A 70 7.92 4.70 -8.47
N ASP A 71 8.08 5.92 -7.94
CA ASP A 71 7.08 6.55 -7.10
C ASP A 71 5.81 6.85 -7.90
N MET A 72 5.95 7.33 -9.14
CA MET A 72 4.83 7.53 -10.07
C MET A 72 4.11 6.21 -10.39
N LEU A 73 4.84 5.12 -10.62
CA LEU A 73 4.24 3.80 -10.81
C LEU A 73 3.48 3.33 -9.56
N ALA A 74 4.06 3.53 -8.38
CA ALA A 74 3.41 3.20 -7.11
C ALA A 74 2.11 4.00 -6.91
N GLU A 75 2.13 5.30 -7.20
CA GLU A 75 0.92 6.15 -7.15
C GLU A 75 -0.16 5.69 -8.13
N ASN A 76 0.23 5.38 -9.35
CA ASN A 76 -0.69 4.86 -10.36
C ASN A 76 -1.30 3.53 -9.93
N ASN A 77 -0.48 2.63 -9.37
CA ASN A 77 -0.95 1.35 -8.86
C ASN A 77 -1.93 1.51 -7.69
N ARG A 78 -1.61 2.36 -6.71
CA ARG A 78 -2.52 2.67 -5.59
C ARG A 78 -3.86 3.20 -6.09
N ARG A 79 -3.85 4.09 -7.07
CA ARG A 79 -5.07 4.67 -7.67
C ARG A 79 -5.92 3.62 -8.37
N GLN A 80 -5.28 2.73 -9.13
CA GLN A 80 -5.97 1.62 -9.80
C GLN A 80 -6.56 0.62 -8.80
N LEU A 81 -5.77 0.22 -7.78
CA LEU A 81 -6.23 -0.67 -6.72
C LEU A 81 -7.38 -0.05 -5.93
N ARG A 82 -7.28 1.23 -5.60
CA ARG A 82 -8.36 1.94 -4.93
C ARG A 82 -9.65 1.91 -5.74
N GLY A 83 -9.59 2.25 -7.02
CA GLY A 83 -10.77 2.22 -7.89
C GLY A 83 -11.37 0.81 -8.01
N LEU A 84 -10.53 -0.23 -8.09
CA LEU A 84 -10.97 -1.62 -8.08
C LEU A 84 -11.69 -1.99 -6.78
N ILE A 85 -11.08 -1.69 -5.64
CA ILE A 85 -11.63 -2.01 -4.32
C ILE A 85 -12.94 -1.25 -4.06
N GLU A 86 -12.99 0.05 -4.37
CA GLU A 86 -14.21 0.86 -4.24
C GLU A 86 -15.33 0.33 -5.15
N GLY A 87 -14.99 -0.12 -6.36
CA GLY A 87 -15.94 -0.77 -7.26
C GLY A 87 -16.50 -2.09 -6.69
N LEU A 88 -15.64 -2.90 -6.05
CA LEU A 88 -16.07 -4.12 -5.35
C LEU A 88 -16.92 -3.78 -4.12
N ALA A 89 -16.57 -2.76 -3.36
CA ALA A 89 -17.31 -2.35 -2.18
C ALA A 89 -18.72 -1.82 -2.49
N ALA A 90 -18.89 -1.19 -3.64
CA ALA A 90 -20.18 -0.69 -4.12
C ALA A 90 -21.04 -1.78 -4.80
N GLY A 91 -20.44 -2.89 -5.23
CA GLY A 91 -21.10 -3.96 -5.98
C GLY A 91 -21.85 -4.96 -5.10
N LYS A 92 -22.74 -5.74 -5.76
CA LYS A 92 -23.34 -6.93 -5.15
C LYS A 92 -22.62 -8.16 -5.70
N HIS A 93 -22.15 -9.01 -4.83
CA HIS A 93 -21.36 -10.18 -5.18
C HIS A 93 -21.96 -11.44 -4.57
N GLU A 94 -21.60 -12.58 -5.15
CA GLU A 94 -21.99 -13.89 -4.63
C GLU A 94 -21.42 -14.09 -3.21
N ALA A 95 -22.24 -14.67 -2.33
CA ALA A 95 -21.85 -14.95 -0.95
C ALA A 95 -20.63 -15.86 -0.87
N GLY A 96 -19.61 -15.45 -0.11
CA GLY A 96 -18.36 -16.18 0.07
C GLY A 96 -17.32 -15.97 -1.04
N SER A 97 -17.65 -15.20 -2.11
CA SER A 97 -16.70 -14.86 -3.16
C SER A 97 -15.58 -13.95 -2.66
N ILE A 98 -14.44 -13.96 -3.33
CA ILE A 98 -13.32 -13.04 -3.05
C ILE A 98 -13.78 -11.58 -3.22
N ALA A 99 -14.59 -11.30 -4.24
CA ALA A 99 -15.13 -9.97 -4.51
C ALA A 99 -15.96 -9.43 -3.33
N GLN A 100 -16.84 -10.26 -2.75
CA GLN A 100 -17.59 -9.91 -1.56
C GLN A 100 -16.67 -9.62 -0.38
N LYS A 101 -15.74 -10.54 -0.09
CA LYS A 101 -14.83 -10.42 1.06
C LYS A 101 -13.99 -9.14 1.01
N VAL A 102 -13.46 -8.81 -0.17
CA VAL A 102 -12.66 -7.58 -0.35
C VAL A 102 -13.53 -6.34 -0.17
N GLY A 103 -14.71 -6.30 -0.80
CA GLY A 103 -15.63 -5.17 -0.68
C GLY A 103 -16.13 -4.95 0.75
N GLU A 104 -16.51 -6.03 1.45
CA GLU A 104 -16.95 -5.94 2.84
C GLU A 104 -15.83 -5.52 3.80
N LEU A 105 -14.61 -6.05 3.61
CA LEU A 105 -13.46 -5.63 4.41
C LEU A 105 -13.18 -4.14 4.25
N TYR A 106 -13.24 -3.63 3.02
CA TYR A 106 -13.08 -2.20 2.76
C TYR A 106 -14.18 -1.38 3.44
N ASN A 107 -15.44 -1.79 3.31
CA ASN A 107 -16.57 -1.08 3.93
C ASN A 107 -16.46 -1.05 5.46
N ILE A 108 -16.03 -2.15 6.08
CA ILE A 108 -15.79 -2.20 7.53
C ILE A 108 -14.66 -1.27 7.94
N ALA A 109 -13.55 -1.27 7.18
CA ALA A 109 -12.39 -0.41 7.47
C ALA A 109 -12.69 1.10 7.28
N MET A 110 -13.62 1.44 6.39
CA MET A 110 -14.02 2.81 6.09
C MET A 110 -15.25 3.30 6.88
N ASP A 111 -15.84 2.45 7.72
CA ASP A 111 -16.97 2.83 8.59
C ASP A 111 -16.50 3.71 9.75
N SER A 112 -16.28 4.99 9.46
CA SER A 112 -15.83 5.97 10.46
C SER A 112 -16.83 6.16 11.60
N VAL A 113 -18.13 5.95 11.38
CA VAL A 113 -19.16 6.05 12.41
C VAL A 113 -18.97 4.95 13.44
N LYS A 114 -18.80 3.70 12.98
CA LYS A 114 -18.53 2.55 13.84
C LYS A 114 -17.19 2.69 14.54
N LEU A 115 -16.14 3.04 13.82
CA LEU A 115 -14.79 3.21 14.37
C LEU A 115 -14.77 4.27 15.49
N ASN A 116 -15.41 5.42 15.26
CA ASN A 116 -15.50 6.48 16.28
C ASN A 116 -16.33 6.05 17.50
N LYS A 117 -17.39 5.27 17.29
CA LYS A 117 -18.22 4.76 18.38
C LYS A 117 -17.50 3.74 19.24
N GLU A 118 -16.73 2.84 18.61
CA GLU A 118 -16.00 1.78 19.30
C GLU A 118 -14.71 2.31 19.96
N GLY A 119 -14.06 3.32 19.36
CA GLY A 119 -12.83 3.91 19.88
C GLY A 119 -11.78 2.86 20.18
N VAL A 120 -11.24 2.88 21.41
CA VAL A 120 -10.20 1.92 21.86
C VAL A 120 -10.77 0.60 22.41
N ALA A 121 -12.10 0.42 22.47
CA ALA A 121 -12.70 -0.77 23.07
C ALA A 121 -12.19 -2.09 22.47
N PRO A 122 -11.96 -2.23 21.15
CA PRO A 122 -11.46 -3.48 20.56
C PRO A 122 -10.05 -3.89 21.03
N ILE A 123 -9.19 -2.91 21.34
CA ILE A 123 -7.81 -3.18 21.79
C ILE A 123 -7.65 -3.15 23.31
N LYS A 124 -8.72 -2.79 24.03
CA LYS A 124 -8.68 -2.69 25.50
C LYS A 124 -8.23 -3.96 26.20
N PRO A 125 -8.64 -5.18 25.79
CA PRO A 125 -8.15 -6.41 26.41
C PRO A 125 -6.62 -6.56 26.37
N GLU A 126 -5.99 -6.14 25.26
CA GLU A 126 -4.53 -6.20 25.11
C GLU A 126 -3.85 -5.11 25.97
N LEU A 127 -4.44 -3.92 26.02
CA LEU A 127 -3.94 -2.84 26.88
C LEU A 127 -4.02 -3.23 28.37
N ASP A 128 -5.08 -3.90 28.78
CA ASP A 128 -5.27 -4.36 30.16
C ASP A 128 -4.21 -5.42 30.52
N LYS A 129 -3.84 -6.35 29.61
CA LYS A 129 -2.75 -7.31 29.80
C LYS A 129 -1.41 -6.60 30.00
N ILE A 130 -1.13 -5.60 29.16
CA ILE A 130 0.10 -4.79 29.27
C ILE A 130 0.12 -4.03 30.60
N GLY A 131 -1.00 -3.41 30.97
CA GLY A 131 -1.12 -2.66 32.23
C GLY A 131 -1.03 -3.52 33.49
N ALA A 132 -1.31 -4.81 33.38
CA ALA A 132 -1.23 -5.76 34.50
C ALA A 132 0.22 -6.19 34.84
N ILE A 133 1.21 -5.94 33.98
CA ILE A 133 2.61 -6.32 34.17
C ILE A 133 3.19 -5.59 35.39
N LYS A 134 3.70 -6.34 36.34
CA LYS A 134 4.34 -5.82 37.57
C LYS A 134 5.84 -6.10 37.65
N SER A 135 6.33 -7.04 36.85
CA SER A 135 7.73 -7.45 36.86
C SER A 135 8.28 -7.69 35.46
N LYS A 136 9.59 -7.59 35.28
CA LYS A 136 10.26 -7.87 34.01
C LYS A 136 10.03 -9.31 33.52
N THR A 137 9.87 -10.26 34.42
CA THR A 137 9.65 -11.68 34.09
C THR A 137 8.28 -11.93 33.47
N GLU A 138 7.29 -11.10 33.78
CA GLU A 138 5.93 -11.20 33.22
C GLU A 138 5.86 -10.68 31.77
N ILE A 139 6.87 -9.95 31.32
CA ILE A 139 6.95 -9.45 29.95
C ILE A 139 7.10 -10.62 28.95
N TYR A 140 7.91 -11.64 29.28
CA TYR A 140 8.24 -12.72 28.35
C TYR A 140 7.03 -13.53 27.87
N PRO A 141 6.13 -14.02 28.73
CA PRO A 141 4.93 -14.73 28.26
C PRO A 141 4.01 -13.84 27.45
N LEU A 142 3.91 -12.54 27.78
CA LEU A 142 3.11 -11.60 26.98
C LEU A 142 3.70 -11.38 25.59
N ILE A 143 5.02 -11.25 25.45
CA ILE A 143 5.69 -11.16 24.14
C ILE A 143 5.34 -12.38 23.28
N VAL A 144 5.40 -13.59 23.85
CA VAL A 144 5.09 -14.81 23.13
C VAL A 144 3.63 -14.83 22.66
N GLU A 145 2.71 -14.38 23.51
CA GLU A 145 1.29 -14.27 23.13
C GLU A 145 1.09 -13.22 22.02
N MET A 146 1.71 -12.06 22.14
CA MET A 146 1.62 -11.01 21.13
C MET A 146 2.19 -11.46 19.78
N GLN A 147 3.31 -12.18 19.78
CA GLN A 147 3.90 -12.71 18.54
C GLN A 147 3.02 -13.75 17.87
N LYS A 148 2.35 -14.63 18.63
CA LYS A 148 1.36 -15.57 18.08
C LYS A 148 0.20 -14.85 17.39
N ASN A 149 -0.14 -13.66 17.84
CA ASN A 149 -1.18 -12.81 17.28
C ASN A 149 -0.68 -11.85 16.17
N GLY A 150 0.57 -12.00 15.71
CA GLY A 150 1.14 -11.18 14.65
C GLY A 150 1.66 -9.81 15.11
N MET A 151 1.79 -9.58 16.41
CA MET A 151 2.39 -8.38 16.98
C MET A 151 3.84 -8.65 17.39
N TYR A 152 4.77 -7.83 16.96
CA TYR A 152 6.22 -8.07 17.13
C TYR A 152 6.89 -6.93 17.93
N PRO A 153 6.72 -6.87 19.25
CA PRO A 153 7.15 -5.70 20.04
C PRO A 153 8.67 -5.55 20.20
N TYR A 154 9.46 -6.62 20.10
CA TYR A 154 10.91 -6.59 20.30
C TYR A 154 11.69 -7.07 19.09
N PHE A 155 11.26 -8.17 18.50
CA PHE A 155 11.90 -8.76 17.34
C PHE A 155 10.85 -9.44 16.48
N ILE A 156 11.16 -9.53 15.21
CA ILE A 156 10.35 -10.26 14.24
C ILE A 156 10.99 -11.61 14.04
N PHE A 157 10.20 -12.67 13.97
CA PHE A 157 10.66 -13.95 13.47
C PHE A 157 9.78 -14.42 12.31
N TYR A 158 10.39 -15.08 11.37
CA TYR A 158 9.70 -15.65 10.22
C TYR A 158 10.45 -16.87 9.73
N VAL A 159 9.75 -17.71 8.96
CA VAL A 159 10.35 -18.89 8.32
C VAL A 159 10.54 -18.57 6.84
N SER A 160 11.74 -18.75 6.35
CA SER A 160 12.12 -18.50 4.96
C SER A 160 13.18 -19.53 4.54
N ALA A 161 13.46 -19.62 3.25
CA ALA A 161 14.59 -20.38 2.76
C ALA A 161 15.90 -19.92 3.40
N ASP A 162 16.80 -20.85 3.69
CA ASP A 162 18.15 -20.52 4.14
C ASP A 162 18.91 -19.80 3.01
N ASP A 163 19.53 -18.68 3.34
CA ASP A 163 20.30 -17.88 2.39
C ASP A 163 21.51 -18.65 1.79
N MET A 164 21.99 -19.67 2.49
CA MET A 164 23.10 -20.54 2.05
C MET A 164 22.63 -21.81 1.38
N ASN A 165 21.41 -22.25 1.64
CA ASN A 165 20.81 -23.47 1.06
C ASN A 165 19.30 -23.29 0.85
N SER A 166 18.91 -22.80 -0.30
CA SER A 166 17.50 -22.50 -0.63
C SER A 166 16.57 -23.73 -0.65
N ASN A 167 17.09 -24.97 -0.53
CA ASN A 167 16.28 -26.18 -0.42
C ASN A 167 15.78 -26.46 1.01
N GLU A 168 16.25 -25.71 1.99
CA GLU A 168 15.88 -25.85 3.38
C GLU A 168 15.25 -24.56 3.89
N ASN A 169 14.28 -24.70 4.80
CA ASN A 169 13.70 -23.56 5.49
C ASN A 169 14.29 -23.46 6.90
N MET A 170 14.57 -22.24 7.32
CA MET A 170 15.03 -21.95 8.66
C MET A 170 14.27 -20.80 9.29
N VAL A 171 14.38 -20.67 10.61
CA VAL A 171 13.85 -19.53 11.35
C VAL A 171 14.83 -18.37 11.29
N HIS A 172 14.36 -17.25 10.76
CA HIS A 172 15.09 -15.99 10.76
C HIS A 172 14.56 -15.09 11.87
N THR A 173 15.43 -14.31 12.45
CA THR A 173 15.07 -13.27 13.43
C THR A 173 15.69 -11.95 13.04
N MET A 174 14.94 -10.87 13.21
CA MET A 174 15.42 -9.53 12.97
C MET A 174 14.91 -8.57 14.05
N GLN A 175 15.63 -7.48 14.26
CA GLN A 175 15.22 -6.46 15.19
C GLN A 175 13.89 -5.84 14.79
N GLY A 176 13.02 -5.59 15.76
CA GLY A 176 11.72 -4.92 15.60
C GLY A 176 11.40 -4.05 16.80
N GLY A 177 10.23 -3.43 16.76
CA GLY A 177 9.67 -2.70 17.91
C GLY A 177 10.22 -1.29 18.15
N LEU A 178 11.16 -0.79 17.34
CA LEU A 178 11.69 0.56 17.46
C LEU A 178 10.84 1.56 16.66
N GLY A 179 9.90 2.24 17.32
CA GLY A 179 9.00 3.19 16.69
C GLY A 179 9.69 4.44 16.11
N MET A 180 10.87 4.81 16.62
CA MET A 180 11.70 5.89 16.07
C MET A 180 12.80 5.38 15.12
N GLY A 181 12.76 4.12 14.70
CA GLY A 181 13.71 3.50 13.79
C GLY A 181 15.03 3.13 14.45
N GLU A 182 16.00 4.02 14.43
CA GLU A 182 17.36 3.74 14.90
C GLU A 182 17.48 3.80 16.44
N ARG A 183 18.35 2.94 17.00
CA ARG A 183 18.70 2.93 18.46
C ARG A 183 19.17 4.30 18.92
N ASP A 184 19.94 4.99 18.12
CA ASP A 184 20.58 6.25 18.47
C ASP A 184 19.54 7.36 18.72
N ASN A 185 18.38 7.30 18.08
CA ASN A 185 17.25 8.19 18.36
C ASN A 185 16.74 8.07 19.80
N TYR A 186 16.99 6.94 20.48
CA TYR A 186 16.62 6.73 21.88
C TYR A 186 17.73 7.12 22.86
N GLN A 187 18.99 7.03 22.47
CA GLN A 187 20.15 7.12 23.37
C GLN A 187 20.97 8.40 23.22
N GLU A 188 21.12 8.90 22.00
CA GLU A 188 21.95 10.10 21.76
C GLU A 188 21.28 11.39 22.25
N ASN A 189 22.08 12.27 22.83
CA ASN A 189 21.65 13.55 23.38
C ASN A 189 22.08 14.76 22.51
N ASN A 190 22.07 14.60 21.20
CA ASN A 190 22.19 15.74 20.30
C ASN A 190 20.83 16.43 20.08
N ALA A 191 20.84 17.64 19.54
CA ALA A 191 19.62 18.44 19.35
C ALA A 191 18.59 17.77 18.46
N GLN A 192 19.03 17.07 17.41
CA GLN A 192 18.16 16.41 16.45
C GLN A 192 17.44 15.20 17.07
N THR A 193 18.15 14.32 17.75
CA THR A 193 17.56 13.14 18.40
C THR A 193 16.66 13.53 19.57
N LYS A 194 17.00 14.62 20.28
CA LYS A 194 16.11 15.19 21.29
C LYS A 194 14.80 15.69 20.67
N GLU A 195 14.85 16.43 19.58
CA GLU A 195 13.67 16.91 18.87
C GLU A 195 12.77 15.77 18.39
N ILE A 196 13.36 14.70 17.84
CA ILE A 196 12.62 13.48 17.43
C ILE A 196 11.87 12.91 18.63
N ARG A 197 12.52 12.71 19.79
CA ARG A 197 11.87 12.18 20.99
C ARG A 197 10.76 13.08 21.52
N ASP A 198 11.02 14.38 21.56
CA ASP A 198 10.06 15.37 22.06
C ASP A 198 8.80 15.42 21.19
N LYS A 199 8.91 15.16 19.89
CA LYS A 199 7.77 15.05 18.96
C LYS A 199 7.11 13.68 18.99
N TYR A 200 7.87 12.60 19.13
CA TYR A 200 7.34 11.22 19.11
C TYR A 200 6.43 10.93 20.29
N GLN A 201 6.79 11.38 21.48
CA GLN A 201 6.04 11.10 22.70
C GLN A 201 4.60 11.66 22.68
N PRO A 202 4.35 12.94 22.33
CA PRO A 202 3.00 13.48 22.24
C PRO A 202 2.15 12.79 21.17
N VAL A 203 2.73 12.45 20.01
CA VAL A 203 2.02 11.76 18.93
C VAL A 203 1.57 10.38 19.40
N SER A 204 2.49 9.58 19.99
CA SER A 204 2.16 8.27 20.52
C SER A 204 1.08 8.35 21.61
N TYR A 205 1.20 9.32 22.50
CA TYR A 205 0.24 9.54 23.60
C TYR A 205 -1.16 9.92 23.06
N THR A 206 -1.22 10.78 22.06
CA THR A 206 -2.48 11.19 21.42
C THR A 206 -3.21 9.98 20.83
N HIS A 207 -2.48 9.12 20.11
CA HIS A 207 -3.08 7.93 19.48
C HIS A 207 -3.49 6.85 20.48
N LEU A 208 -2.81 6.75 21.63
CA LEU A 208 -3.14 5.75 22.67
C LEU A 208 -4.25 6.21 23.62
N ARG A 209 -4.56 7.53 23.69
CA ARG A 209 -5.64 8.08 24.53
C ARG A 209 -6.93 8.34 23.77
N ALA A 210 -6.88 8.35 22.43
CA ALA A 210 -8.09 8.50 21.62
C ALA A 210 -8.90 7.21 21.64
#